data_0933bf4e1babecbc2842e1455f5d0731
#
_entry.id   0933bf4e1babecbc2842e1455f5d0731
#
_cell.length_a   1.000
_cell.length_b   1.000
_cell.length_c   1.000
_cell.angle_alpha   90.00
_cell.angle_beta   90.00
_cell.angle_gamma   90.00
#
_symmetry.space_group_name_H-M   'P 1'
#
loop_
_entity.id
_entity.type
_entity.pdbx_description
1 polymer ?
#
loop_
_entity_poly.entity_id
_entity_poly.type
_entity_poly.pdbx_seq_one_letter_code
_entity_poly.pdbx_strand_id
1 'polypeptide(L)'
;MKKILLGIILFFSFSSLGNATCLKTVTTALTDVQTCGASETLTVKSTGSIVFSGTRAVRANNGVGASNTTVINHGLISATGDTINMKSAPGTNKITNSGTINTAQNENDSGGIAVLVQKTDGTEIVNSGTIHGGKYAIQGLQTDDITITNSGTISANETTGAAIYLTNGTNATITNTGTITNLRHGIRLGKSHGSLNNATIINSGLIAGTTHDDRNSIYVSDDNNVTSGFNLITKGEGHYDGKILLSDQNETTGVTFFDFTLDCSISRDQTIEIHEKQNVRIINNLCGNDTYEILDSNLNPDPDNS
;
A
#
# COMPACT_ATOMS: atom_id res chain seq x y z
N MET A 1 -64.76 -21.91 -42.41
CA MET A 1 -63.72 -22.38 -41.45
C MET A 1 -62.52 -21.46 -41.54
N LYS A 2 -62.41 -20.50 -40.63
CA LYS A 2 -61.25 -19.59 -40.55
C LYS A 2 -60.18 -20.21 -39.63
N LYS A 3 -59.03 -20.54 -40.19
CA LYS A 3 -57.89 -21.01 -39.39
C LYS A 3 -57.21 -19.81 -38.76
N ILE A 4 -57.22 -19.72 -37.42
CA ILE A 4 -56.49 -18.75 -36.63
C ILE A 4 -55.07 -19.33 -36.45
N LEU A 5 -54.07 -18.67 -37.04
CA LEU A 5 -52.66 -18.99 -36.87
C LEU A 5 -52.18 -18.29 -35.61
N LEU A 6 -51.96 -19.06 -34.52
CA LEU A 6 -51.47 -18.56 -33.26
C LEU A 6 -49.93 -18.44 -33.37
N GLY A 7 -49.42 -17.24 -33.59
CA GLY A 7 -48.00 -16.96 -33.63
C GLY A 7 -47.45 -16.93 -32.18
N ILE A 8 -46.63 -17.93 -31.85
CA ILE A 8 -45.86 -17.93 -30.60
C ILE A 8 -44.69 -16.96 -30.79
N ILE A 9 -44.77 -15.79 -30.15
CA ILE A 9 -43.63 -14.87 -30.03
C ILE A 9 -42.77 -15.39 -28.90
N LEU A 10 -41.64 -16.04 -29.26
CA LEU A 10 -40.59 -16.39 -28.32
C LEU A 10 -39.84 -15.11 -27.92
N PHE A 11 -40.08 -14.58 -26.75
CA PHE A 11 -39.22 -13.58 -26.15
C PHE A 11 -37.92 -14.25 -25.72
N PHE A 12 -36.89 -14.19 -26.55
CA PHE A 12 -35.56 -14.40 -26.08
C PHE A 12 -35.15 -13.18 -25.21
N SER A 13 -35.29 -13.32 -23.91
CA SER A 13 -34.57 -12.45 -23.00
C SER A 13 -33.06 -12.73 -23.16
N PHE A 14 -32.42 -11.98 -24.02
CA PHE A 14 -30.99 -11.85 -23.94
C PHE A 14 -30.70 -11.18 -22.58
N SER A 15 -30.39 -11.98 -21.57
CA SER A 15 -29.60 -11.49 -20.47
C SER A 15 -28.27 -11.10 -21.07
N SER A 16 -28.13 -9.82 -21.42
CA SER A 16 -26.76 -9.25 -21.61
C SER A 16 -26.04 -9.61 -20.32
N LEU A 17 -24.99 -10.40 -20.43
CA LEU A 17 -23.93 -10.42 -19.43
C LEU A 17 -23.40 -8.98 -19.41
N GLY A 18 -24.11 -8.10 -18.70
CA GLY A 18 -23.73 -6.73 -18.52
C GLY A 18 -22.38 -6.77 -17.82
N ASN A 19 -21.33 -6.32 -18.48
CA ASN A 19 -20.15 -5.89 -17.77
C ASN A 19 -20.66 -4.95 -16.69
N ALA A 20 -20.48 -5.33 -15.41
CA ALA A 20 -20.85 -4.49 -14.30
C ALA A 20 -20.12 -3.14 -14.49
N THR A 21 -20.87 -2.13 -14.89
CA THR A 21 -20.33 -0.78 -15.10
C THR A 21 -20.12 -0.14 -13.75
N CYS A 22 -19.12 0.71 -13.66
CA CYS A 22 -18.86 1.50 -12.47
C CYS A 22 -20.06 2.38 -12.13
N LEU A 23 -20.71 2.13 -11.01
CA LEU A 23 -21.75 3.02 -10.52
C LEU A 23 -21.14 4.31 -9.99
N LYS A 24 -21.55 5.45 -10.50
CA LYS A 24 -21.00 6.75 -10.07
C LYS A 24 -21.18 6.99 -8.56
N THR A 25 -22.29 6.50 -7.97
CA THR A 25 -22.57 6.70 -6.54
C THR A 25 -23.28 5.49 -5.96
N VAL A 26 -22.74 4.99 -4.84
CA VAL A 26 -23.29 3.87 -4.07
C VAL A 26 -23.78 4.41 -2.73
N THR A 27 -25.08 4.31 -2.48
CA THR A 27 -25.74 4.80 -1.25
C THR A 27 -26.35 3.66 -0.42
N THR A 28 -26.41 2.46 -0.97
CA THR A 28 -26.97 1.25 -0.36
C THR A 28 -25.98 0.09 -0.51
N ALA A 29 -26.28 -1.05 0.07
CA ALA A 29 -25.45 -2.23 -0.05
C ALA A 29 -25.49 -2.81 -1.47
N LEU A 30 -24.32 -3.09 -2.03
CA LEU A 30 -24.10 -3.81 -3.27
C LEU A 30 -23.31 -5.08 -3.02
N THR A 31 -23.62 -6.12 -3.78
CA THR A 31 -22.91 -7.41 -3.75
C THR A 31 -22.21 -7.73 -5.07
N ASP A 32 -22.22 -6.79 -6.01
CA ASP A 32 -21.63 -6.97 -7.33
C ASP A 32 -20.32 -6.20 -7.49
N VAL A 33 -19.41 -6.76 -8.29
CA VAL A 33 -18.15 -6.10 -8.63
C VAL A 33 -18.40 -4.81 -9.41
N GLN A 34 -17.71 -3.74 -9.05
CA GLN A 34 -17.71 -2.49 -9.80
C GLN A 34 -16.49 -2.45 -10.71
N THR A 35 -16.72 -2.37 -12.02
CA THR A 35 -15.64 -2.23 -13.00
C THR A 35 -15.64 -0.81 -13.54
N CYS A 36 -14.63 -0.03 -13.18
CA CYS A 36 -14.52 1.37 -13.56
C CYS A 36 -13.58 1.52 -14.77
N GLY A 37 -14.03 2.27 -15.76
CA GLY A 37 -13.28 2.63 -16.95
C GLY A 37 -12.46 3.91 -16.78
N ALA A 38 -11.93 4.41 -17.91
CA ALA A 38 -11.12 5.63 -17.94
C ALA A 38 -11.92 6.86 -17.49
N SER A 39 -11.31 7.66 -16.63
CA SER A 39 -11.86 8.91 -16.08
C SER A 39 -13.19 8.74 -15.34
N GLU A 40 -13.52 7.53 -14.93
CA GLU A 40 -14.70 7.28 -14.12
C GLU A 40 -14.42 7.49 -12.63
N THR A 41 -15.44 7.98 -11.93
CA THR A 41 -15.40 8.15 -10.48
C THR A 41 -16.46 7.28 -9.82
N LEU A 42 -16.01 6.39 -8.94
CA LEU A 42 -16.86 5.63 -8.04
C LEU A 42 -16.90 6.33 -6.68
N THR A 43 -18.07 6.68 -6.19
CA THR A 43 -18.24 7.23 -4.84
C THR A 43 -19.11 6.30 -3.99
N VAL A 44 -18.58 5.75 -2.92
CA VAL A 44 -19.33 5.00 -1.91
C VAL A 44 -19.60 5.95 -0.74
N LYS A 45 -20.89 6.26 -0.53
CA LYS A 45 -21.34 7.14 0.56
C LYS A 45 -21.26 6.44 1.91
N SER A 46 -21.32 7.18 3.01
CA SER A 46 -21.25 6.63 4.38
C SER A 46 -22.34 5.59 4.69
N THR A 47 -23.48 5.66 4.01
CA THR A 47 -24.56 4.67 4.11
C THR A 47 -24.42 3.53 3.08
N GLY A 48 -23.51 3.65 2.13
CA GLY A 48 -23.30 2.67 1.07
C GLY A 48 -22.26 1.64 1.43
N SER A 49 -22.36 0.47 0.81
CA SER A 49 -21.32 -0.56 0.89
C SER A 49 -21.22 -1.34 -0.41
N ILE A 50 -20.01 -1.85 -0.69
CA ILE A 50 -19.75 -2.86 -1.72
C ILE A 50 -19.12 -4.04 -0.99
N VAL A 51 -19.88 -5.13 -0.82
CA VAL A 51 -19.40 -6.35 -0.15
C VAL A 51 -19.50 -7.50 -1.15
N PHE A 52 -18.37 -7.84 -1.73
CA PHE A 52 -18.32 -8.86 -2.78
C PHE A 52 -17.69 -10.15 -2.25
N SER A 53 -18.38 -11.27 -2.40
CA SER A 53 -17.90 -12.58 -1.95
C SER A 53 -16.81 -13.19 -2.84
N GLY A 54 -16.46 -12.53 -3.93
CA GLY A 54 -15.35 -12.92 -4.81
C GLY A 54 -14.09 -12.08 -4.57
N THR A 55 -13.12 -12.24 -5.45
CA THR A 55 -11.76 -11.72 -5.22
C THR A 55 -11.59 -10.23 -5.39
N ARG A 56 -12.54 -9.48 -5.99
CA ARG A 56 -12.36 -8.05 -6.28
C ARG A 56 -13.67 -7.32 -6.23
N ALA A 57 -13.83 -6.40 -5.29
CA ALA A 57 -15.02 -5.55 -5.18
C ALA A 57 -14.99 -4.40 -6.20
N VAL A 58 -13.81 -3.79 -6.40
CA VAL A 58 -13.61 -2.71 -7.37
C VAL A 58 -12.44 -3.06 -8.29
N ARG A 59 -12.66 -2.91 -9.58
CA ARG A 59 -11.64 -3.04 -10.62
C ARG A 59 -11.53 -1.72 -11.39
N ALA A 60 -10.35 -1.13 -11.39
CA ALA A 60 -9.98 -0.13 -12.37
C ALA A 60 -9.02 -0.81 -13.34
N ASN A 61 -9.55 -1.50 -14.33
CA ASN A 61 -8.74 -2.33 -15.21
C ASN A 61 -9.54 -2.80 -16.41
N ASN A 62 -8.83 -3.23 -17.31
CA ASN A 62 -8.93 -4.35 -18.23
C ASN A 62 -8.63 -3.94 -19.65
N GLY A 63 -7.35 -3.77 -19.91
CA GLY A 63 -6.85 -3.83 -21.27
C GLY A 63 -7.37 -2.76 -22.23
N VAL A 64 -8.29 -1.92 -21.76
CA VAL A 64 -8.90 -0.83 -22.52
C VAL A 64 -8.83 0.45 -21.67
N GLY A 65 -7.59 0.84 -21.32
CA GLY A 65 -7.33 2.22 -20.91
C GLY A 65 -8.16 2.78 -19.75
N ALA A 66 -8.28 2.03 -18.64
CA ALA A 66 -8.79 2.61 -17.38
C ALA A 66 -7.73 3.54 -16.81
N SER A 67 -7.59 4.72 -17.37
CA SER A 67 -6.69 5.78 -16.90
C SER A 67 -7.47 6.82 -16.12
N ASN A 68 -6.82 7.42 -15.12
CA ASN A 68 -7.40 8.48 -14.31
C ASN A 68 -8.70 8.08 -13.57
N THR A 69 -8.79 6.82 -13.16
CA THR A 69 -9.94 6.33 -12.39
C THR A 69 -9.87 6.82 -10.95
N THR A 70 -10.99 7.27 -10.41
CA THR A 70 -11.09 7.76 -9.03
C THR A 70 -12.04 6.90 -8.21
N VAL A 71 -11.59 6.47 -7.02
CA VAL A 71 -12.43 5.79 -6.02
C VAL A 71 -12.50 6.66 -4.77
N ILE A 72 -13.69 7.08 -4.38
CA ILE A 72 -13.96 7.85 -3.16
C ILE A 72 -14.82 6.98 -2.24
N ASN A 73 -14.26 6.57 -1.11
CA ASN A 73 -14.94 5.72 -0.15
C ASN A 73 -15.19 6.46 1.18
N HIS A 74 -16.46 6.61 1.53
CA HIS A 74 -16.92 7.06 2.85
C HIS A 74 -17.66 5.96 3.62
N GLY A 75 -17.92 4.82 2.98
CA GLY A 75 -18.64 3.66 3.51
C GLY A 75 -17.75 2.44 3.67
N LEU A 76 -18.22 1.29 3.19
CA LEU A 76 -17.49 0.02 3.24
C LEU A 76 -17.24 -0.51 1.83
N ILE A 77 -15.99 -0.87 1.53
CA ILE A 77 -15.63 -1.69 0.37
C ILE A 77 -14.90 -2.94 0.88
N SER A 78 -15.42 -4.12 0.56
CA SER A 78 -14.87 -5.39 1.03
C SER A 78 -14.94 -6.47 -0.05
N ALA A 79 -13.90 -7.32 -0.11
CA ALA A 79 -13.87 -8.52 -0.94
C ALA A 79 -13.02 -9.62 -0.27
N THR A 80 -13.06 -10.84 -0.80
CA THR A 80 -12.26 -11.96 -0.25
C THR A 80 -10.81 -12.00 -0.75
N GLY A 81 -10.41 -11.18 -1.70
CA GLY A 81 -9.06 -11.12 -2.27
C GLY A 81 -8.57 -9.69 -2.42
N ASP A 82 -8.16 -9.29 -3.63
CA ASP A 82 -7.75 -7.91 -3.90
C ASP A 82 -8.98 -7.00 -3.91
N THR A 83 -9.27 -6.32 -2.82
CA THR A 83 -10.54 -5.57 -2.68
C THR A 83 -10.68 -4.47 -3.71
N ILE A 84 -9.67 -3.60 -3.84
CA ILE A 84 -9.53 -2.64 -4.95
C ILE A 84 -8.33 -3.05 -5.79
N ASN A 85 -8.56 -3.32 -7.06
CA ASN A 85 -7.51 -3.73 -7.99
C ASN A 85 -7.37 -2.71 -9.13
N MET A 86 -6.27 -1.98 -9.11
CA MET A 86 -5.84 -1.04 -10.15
C MET A 86 -4.64 -1.64 -10.89
N LYS A 87 -4.90 -2.42 -11.93
CA LYS A 87 -3.85 -3.10 -12.68
C LYS A 87 -3.81 -2.65 -14.13
N SER A 88 -2.62 -2.25 -14.60
CA SER A 88 -2.38 -1.79 -15.97
C SER A 88 -3.33 -0.65 -16.36
N ALA A 89 -3.53 0.27 -15.43
CA ALA A 89 -4.36 1.45 -15.58
C ALA A 89 -3.44 2.68 -15.69
N PRO A 90 -2.96 3.04 -16.89
CA PRO A 90 -2.04 4.16 -17.05
C PRO A 90 -2.71 5.49 -16.65
N GLY A 91 -1.89 6.45 -16.26
CA GLY A 91 -2.35 7.77 -15.83
C GLY A 91 -2.62 7.86 -14.33
N THR A 92 -2.95 9.06 -13.86
CA THR A 92 -3.10 9.37 -12.44
C THR A 92 -4.39 8.78 -11.88
N ASN A 93 -4.29 7.62 -11.23
CA ASN A 93 -5.41 7.01 -10.52
C ASN A 93 -5.46 7.55 -9.08
N LYS A 94 -6.67 7.65 -8.52
CA LYS A 94 -6.84 8.20 -7.18
C LYS A 94 -7.75 7.35 -6.31
N ILE A 95 -7.32 7.08 -5.07
CA ILE A 95 -8.15 6.49 -4.02
C ILE A 95 -8.21 7.46 -2.84
N THR A 96 -9.41 7.87 -2.46
CA THR A 96 -9.65 8.67 -1.26
C THR A 96 -10.53 7.87 -0.32
N ASN A 97 -10.02 7.51 0.86
CA ASN A 97 -10.73 6.70 1.83
C ASN A 97 -10.93 7.44 3.16
N SER A 98 -12.16 7.65 3.55
CA SER A 98 -12.54 8.09 4.91
C SER A 98 -13.46 7.07 5.61
N GLY A 99 -13.80 5.99 4.91
CA GLY A 99 -14.54 4.84 5.42
C GLY A 99 -13.64 3.64 5.70
N THR A 100 -14.09 2.46 5.30
CA THR A 100 -13.34 1.21 5.46
C THR A 100 -13.14 0.52 4.12
N ILE A 101 -11.91 0.15 3.81
CA ILE A 101 -11.53 -0.76 2.73
C ILE A 101 -10.88 -1.96 3.39
N ASN A 102 -11.47 -3.15 3.28
CA ASN A 102 -10.90 -4.34 3.90
C ASN A 102 -10.98 -5.58 3.02
N THR A 103 -10.09 -6.52 3.29
CA THR A 103 -10.25 -7.89 2.79
C THR A 103 -11.07 -8.69 3.80
N ALA A 104 -12.03 -9.47 3.31
CA ALA A 104 -12.90 -10.31 4.16
C ALA A 104 -12.24 -11.65 4.51
N GLN A 105 -10.96 -11.83 4.25
CA GLN A 105 -10.27 -13.09 4.52
C GLN A 105 -9.92 -13.24 5.99
N ASN A 106 -10.10 -14.46 6.48
CA ASN A 106 -9.74 -14.87 7.83
C ASN A 106 -8.23 -14.76 8.05
N GLU A 107 -7.83 -14.57 9.29
CA GLU A 107 -6.45 -14.41 9.78
C GLU A 107 -5.44 -15.49 9.29
N ASN A 108 -5.91 -16.57 8.67
CA ASN A 108 -5.11 -17.70 8.20
C ASN A 108 -5.01 -17.84 6.67
N ASP A 109 -5.65 -16.97 5.88
CA ASP A 109 -5.62 -17.07 4.42
C ASP A 109 -4.58 -16.13 3.81
N SER A 110 -3.55 -16.74 3.29
CA SER A 110 -2.38 -16.14 2.64
C SER A 110 -2.74 -15.40 1.35
N GLY A 111 -3.30 -14.19 1.39
CA GLY A 111 -3.37 -13.51 0.13
C GLY A 111 -4.25 -12.28 -0.07
N GLY A 112 -5.06 -11.86 0.88
CA GLY A 112 -5.92 -10.71 0.65
C GLY A 112 -5.16 -9.37 0.63
N ILE A 113 -5.30 -8.59 -0.45
CA ILE A 113 -4.74 -7.25 -0.59
C ILE A 113 -5.90 -6.25 -0.61
N ALA A 114 -5.92 -5.30 0.35
CA ALA A 114 -7.02 -4.34 0.35
C ALA A 114 -6.94 -3.39 -0.86
N VAL A 115 -5.74 -2.92 -1.22
CA VAL A 115 -5.50 -2.07 -2.39
C VAL A 115 -4.29 -2.59 -3.16
N LEU A 116 -4.53 -3.14 -4.35
CA LEU A 116 -3.47 -3.53 -5.30
C LEU A 116 -3.35 -2.48 -6.40
N VAL A 117 -2.15 -1.92 -6.54
CA VAL A 117 -1.75 -1.00 -7.61
C VAL A 117 -0.63 -1.66 -8.39
N GLN A 118 -0.83 -1.94 -9.67
CA GLN A 118 0.17 -2.64 -10.47
C GLN A 118 0.27 -2.07 -11.89
N LYS A 119 1.48 -1.71 -12.32
CA LYS A 119 1.75 -1.11 -13.64
C LYS A 119 0.89 0.13 -13.89
N THR A 120 0.88 1.02 -12.91
CA THR A 120 0.14 2.29 -12.95
C THR A 120 1.04 3.37 -12.38
N ASP A 121 1.23 4.46 -13.08
CA ASP A 121 2.11 5.54 -12.65
C ASP A 121 1.29 6.69 -12.08
N GLY A 122 1.87 7.45 -11.15
CA GLY A 122 1.24 8.63 -10.55
C GLY A 122 0.00 8.33 -9.70
N THR A 123 -0.14 7.11 -9.17
CA THR A 123 -1.31 6.76 -8.33
C THR A 123 -1.24 7.46 -6.98
N GLU A 124 -2.33 8.12 -6.61
CA GLU A 124 -2.50 8.79 -5.32
C GLU A 124 -3.46 8.02 -4.41
N ILE A 125 -3.03 7.69 -3.19
CA ILE A 125 -3.85 7.07 -2.15
C ILE A 125 -3.89 7.98 -0.94
N VAL A 126 -5.09 8.49 -0.58
CA VAL A 126 -5.32 9.32 0.60
C VAL A 126 -6.22 8.57 1.56
N ASN A 127 -5.71 8.26 2.75
CA ASN A 127 -6.45 7.53 3.77
C ASN A 127 -6.61 8.35 5.05
N SER A 128 -7.85 8.63 5.43
CA SER A 128 -8.24 9.16 6.75
C SER A 128 -9.13 8.19 7.55
N GLY A 129 -9.53 7.07 6.91
CA GLY A 129 -10.30 5.98 7.52
C GLY A 129 -9.44 4.76 7.81
N THR A 130 -9.94 3.58 7.46
CA THR A 130 -9.24 2.30 7.64
C THR A 130 -9.00 1.60 6.30
N ILE A 131 -7.77 1.17 6.06
CA ILE A 131 -7.41 0.21 5.00
C ILE A 131 -6.81 -1.00 5.69
N HIS A 132 -7.48 -2.17 5.57
CA HIS A 132 -7.06 -3.39 6.24
C HIS A 132 -6.92 -4.55 5.26
N GLY A 133 -5.73 -5.14 5.17
CA GLY A 133 -5.43 -6.29 4.33
C GLY A 133 -5.18 -7.57 5.12
N GLY A 134 -5.25 -8.72 4.47
CA GLY A 134 -4.69 -9.96 5.00
C GLY A 134 -3.16 -9.88 4.91
N LYS A 135 -2.61 -10.09 3.71
CA LYS A 135 -1.17 -10.06 3.45
C LYS A 135 -0.62 -8.65 3.36
N TYR A 136 -1.29 -7.79 2.59
CA TYR A 136 -0.93 -6.39 2.41
C TYR A 136 -2.18 -5.52 2.48
N ALA A 137 -2.11 -4.41 3.20
CA ALA A 137 -3.15 -3.40 3.08
C ALA A 137 -3.01 -2.63 1.77
N ILE A 138 -1.80 -2.23 1.42
CA ILE A 138 -1.48 -1.60 0.13
C ILE A 138 -0.30 -2.34 -0.49
N GLN A 139 -0.46 -2.77 -1.73
CA GLN A 139 0.62 -3.32 -2.55
C GLN A 139 0.78 -2.51 -3.83
N GLY A 140 1.99 -1.95 -4.04
CA GLY A 140 2.41 -1.29 -5.29
C GLY A 140 3.46 -2.13 -6.01
N LEU A 141 3.18 -2.55 -7.24
CA LEU A 141 4.05 -3.37 -8.07
C LEU A 141 4.29 -2.71 -9.42
N GLN A 142 5.54 -2.45 -9.79
CA GLN A 142 5.89 -1.82 -11.06
C GLN A 142 5.12 -0.49 -11.25
N THR A 143 5.26 0.41 -10.28
CA THR A 143 4.49 1.65 -10.21
C THR A 143 5.44 2.80 -9.89
N ASP A 144 5.53 3.76 -10.78
CA ASP A 144 6.30 4.98 -10.58
C ASP A 144 5.42 6.09 -9.96
N ASP A 145 6.05 7.00 -9.23
CA ASP A 145 5.42 8.20 -8.66
C ASP A 145 4.18 7.92 -7.77
N ILE A 146 4.14 6.75 -7.10
CA ILE A 146 3.05 6.45 -6.16
C ILE A 146 3.14 7.35 -4.93
N THR A 147 2.02 7.96 -4.57
CA THR A 147 1.90 8.79 -3.36
C THR A 147 0.87 8.21 -2.42
N ILE A 148 1.27 7.97 -1.17
CA ILE A 148 0.39 7.47 -0.10
C ILE A 148 0.39 8.49 1.04
N THR A 149 -0.78 9.05 1.35
CA THR A 149 -0.97 9.95 2.50
C THR A 149 -1.92 9.29 3.49
N ASN A 150 -1.44 9.03 4.71
CA ASN A 150 -2.20 8.38 5.77
C ASN A 150 -2.35 9.27 7.01
N SER A 151 -3.58 9.58 7.37
CA SER A 151 -3.95 10.17 8.66
C SER A 151 -4.86 9.27 9.50
N GLY A 152 -5.28 8.13 8.92
CA GLY A 152 -6.09 7.10 9.57
C GLY A 152 -5.27 5.86 9.92
N THR A 153 -5.80 4.68 9.64
CA THR A 153 -5.15 3.39 9.91
C THR A 153 -4.93 2.61 8.61
N ILE A 154 -3.71 2.16 8.39
CA ILE A 154 -3.34 1.18 7.37
C ILE A 154 -2.77 -0.03 8.10
N SER A 155 -3.42 -1.19 7.98
CA SER A 155 -3.01 -2.40 8.73
C SER A 155 -3.12 -3.66 7.91
N ALA A 156 -2.30 -4.66 8.28
CA ALA A 156 -2.42 -6.02 7.76
C ALA A 156 -2.11 -7.03 8.87
N ASN A 157 -2.56 -8.30 8.71
CA ASN A 157 -2.51 -9.29 9.79
C ASN A 157 -1.63 -10.50 9.48
N GLU A 158 -0.86 -10.50 8.41
CA GLU A 158 -0.06 -11.68 8.07
C GLU A 158 1.39 -11.56 8.52
N THR A 159 1.94 -12.65 9.07
CA THR A 159 3.33 -12.74 9.54
C THR A 159 4.36 -12.74 8.40
N THR A 160 3.94 -12.94 7.15
CA THR A 160 4.82 -12.91 5.96
C THR A 160 4.69 -11.64 5.16
N GLY A 161 3.76 -10.75 5.54
CA GLY A 161 3.37 -9.56 4.81
C GLY A 161 3.92 -8.24 5.36
N ALA A 162 3.29 -7.17 4.91
CA ALA A 162 3.51 -5.80 5.38
C ALA A 162 2.21 -5.00 5.27
N ALA A 163 2.05 -3.94 6.06
CA ALA A 163 0.91 -3.06 5.85
C ALA A 163 1.03 -2.35 4.49
N ILE A 164 2.20 -1.82 4.15
CA ILE A 164 2.50 -1.27 2.84
C ILE A 164 3.67 -2.03 2.22
N TYR A 165 3.50 -2.54 1.02
CA TYR A 165 4.55 -3.19 0.24
C TYR A 165 4.70 -2.56 -1.14
N LEU A 166 5.84 -1.91 -1.40
CA LEU A 166 6.16 -1.28 -2.69
C LEU A 166 7.42 -1.90 -3.29
N THR A 167 7.38 -2.23 -4.57
CA THR A 167 8.52 -2.83 -5.28
C THR A 167 8.47 -2.56 -6.78
N ASN A 168 9.65 -2.53 -7.39
CA ASN A 168 9.84 -2.34 -8.82
C ASN A 168 9.16 -1.06 -9.33
N GLY A 169 9.70 0.07 -8.95
CA GLY A 169 9.22 1.40 -9.33
C GLY A 169 10.19 2.49 -8.91
N THR A 170 9.78 3.74 -9.09
CA THR A 170 10.58 4.92 -8.75
C THR A 170 9.74 5.96 -8.02
N ASN A 171 10.41 6.85 -7.26
CA ASN A 171 9.84 8.06 -6.67
C ASN A 171 8.60 7.83 -5.78
N ALA A 172 8.56 6.73 -5.04
CA ALA A 172 7.47 6.50 -4.10
C ALA A 172 7.52 7.49 -2.92
N THR A 173 6.38 8.06 -2.56
CA THR A 173 6.26 8.94 -1.39
C THR A 173 5.19 8.44 -0.44
N ILE A 174 5.56 8.22 0.83
CA ILE A 174 4.64 7.84 1.90
C ILE A 174 4.67 8.92 2.97
N THR A 175 3.55 9.58 3.20
CA THR A 175 3.38 10.54 4.31
C THR A 175 2.42 9.96 5.33
N ASN A 176 2.89 9.76 6.57
CA ASN A 176 2.11 9.18 7.64
C ASN A 176 2.00 10.13 8.83
N THR A 177 0.77 10.47 9.21
CA THR A 177 0.40 11.17 10.45
C THR A 177 -0.50 10.31 11.34
N GLY A 178 -0.93 9.14 10.83
CA GLY A 178 -1.79 8.17 11.51
C GLY A 178 -1.01 6.92 11.93
N THR A 179 -1.59 5.75 11.71
CA THR A 179 -1.00 4.46 12.10
C THR A 179 -0.82 3.56 10.87
N ILE A 180 0.39 3.00 10.73
CA ILE A 180 0.72 1.95 9.76
C ILE A 180 1.26 0.75 10.55
N THR A 181 0.57 -0.41 10.52
CA THR A 181 0.95 -1.54 11.37
C THR A 181 0.71 -2.89 10.71
N ASN A 182 1.60 -3.84 10.97
CA ASN A 182 1.44 -5.26 10.61
C ASN A 182 2.13 -6.13 11.65
N LEU A 183 1.87 -7.43 11.64
CA LEU A 183 2.52 -8.40 12.53
C LEU A 183 4.05 -8.47 12.29
N ARG A 184 4.51 -8.32 11.06
CA ARG A 184 5.93 -8.40 10.70
C ARG A 184 6.52 -7.05 10.29
N HIS A 185 6.08 -6.46 9.16
CA HIS A 185 6.63 -5.22 8.66
C HIS A 185 5.55 -4.15 8.53
N GLY A 186 5.74 -2.98 9.13
CA GLY A 186 4.90 -1.82 8.90
C GLY A 186 4.97 -1.40 7.43
N ILE A 187 6.15 -1.07 6.96
CA ILE A 187 6.44 -0.76 5.54
C ILE A 187 7.55 -1.66 5.04
N ARG A 188 7.36 -2.22 3.85
CA ARG A 188 8.38 -2.98 3.13
C ARG A 188 8.62 -2.38 1.76
N LEU A 189 9.90 -2.11 1.45
CA LEU A 189 10.34 -1.55 0.19
C LEU A 189 11.30 -2.52 -0.51
N GLY A 190 11.12 -2.72 -1.81
CA GLY A 190 11.93 -3.64 -2.60
C GLY A 190 11.52 -5.11 -2.50
N LYS A 191 12.34 -6.02 -2.94
CA LYS A 191 12.22 -7.49 -2.96
C LYS A 191 11.26 -8.09 -4.01
N SER A 192 11.64 -9.25 -4.52
CA SER A 192 10.88 -10.22 -5.36
C SER A 192 10.49 -9.79 -6.77
N HIS A 193 10.29 -8.51 -7.08
CA HIS A 193 9.83 -8.05 -8.39
C HIS A 193 10.69 -6.95 -9.00
N GLY A 194 11.79 -6.58 -8.33
CA GLY A 194 12.71 -5.53 -8.75
C GLY A 194 12.91 -4.44 -7.71
N SER A 195 13.83 -3.52 -8.00
CA SER A 195 14.19 -2.42 -7.10
C SER A 195 13.10 -1.37 -7.02
N LEU A 196 13.05 -0.69 -5.89
CA LEU A 196 12.32 0.55 -5.71
C LEU A 196 13.34 1.67 -5.49
N ASN A 197 13.39 2.65 -6.37
CA ASN A 197 14.37 3.74 -6.31
C ASN A 197 13.70 5.04 -5.85
N ASN A 198 14.48 5.90 -5.17
CA ASN A 198 14.04 7.22 -4.71
C ASN A 198 12.77 7.19 -3.86
N ALA A 199 12.68 6.28 -2.91
CA ALA A 199 11.56 6.23 -1.99
C ALA A 199 11.72 7.23 -0.86
N THR A 200 10.67 7.98 -0.55
CA THR A 200 10.64 8.92 0.58
C THR A 200 9.53 8.54 1.55
N ILE A 201 9.88 8.41 2.82
CA ILE A 201 8.92 8.23 3.93
C ILE A 201 8.98 9.48 4.81
N ILE A 202 7.85 10.13 5.02
CA ILE A 202 7.68 11.25 5.95
C ILE A 202 6.75 10.77 7.06
N ASN A 203 7.25 10.63 8.29
CA ASN A 203 6.50 10.09 9.41
C ASN A 203 6.41 11.06 10.57
N SER A 204 5.18 11.36 10.99
CA SER A 204 4.85 12.01 12.27
C SER A 204 3.81 11.24 13.08
N GLY A 205 3.46 10.01 12.64
CA GLY A 205 2.57 9.07 13.33
C GLY A 205 3.30 7.80 13.75
N LEU A 206 2.58 6.69 13.84
CA LEU A 206 3.14 5.38 14.20
C LEU A 206 3.37 4.52 12.96
N ILE A 207 4.56 3.92 12.84
CA ILE A 207 4.85 2.83 11.91
C ILE A 207 5.35 1.64 12.75
N ALA A 208 4.69 0.47 12.67
CA ALA A 208 5.00 -0.66 13.54
C ALA A 208 5.00 -2.02 12.83
N GLY A 209 5.98 -2.86 13.22
CA GLY A 209 5.92 -4.31 13.11
C GLY A 209 5.73 -4.89 14.51
N THR A 210 4.62 -5.60 14.81
CA THR A 210 4.16 -5.73 16.20
C THR A 210 4.54 -7.02 16.93
N THR A 211 4.56 -8.18 16.29
CA THR A 211 4.62 -9.45 17.05
C THR A 211 5.61 -10.48 16.54
N HIS A 212 6.13 -10.37 15.34
CA HIS A 212 7.06 -11.35 14.77
C HIS A 212 8.48 -11.14 15.30
N ASP A 213 9.29 -12.20 15.43
CA ASP A 213 10.69 -12.09 15.87
C ASP A 213 11.52 -11.20 14.93
N ASP A 214 11.23 -11.25 13.61
CA ASP A 214 11.82 -10.36 12.59
C ASP A 214 10.96 -9.12 12.32
N ARG A 215 10.36 -8.53 13.36
CA ARG A 215 9.52 -7.36 13.22
C ARG A 215 10.31 -6.12 12.84
N ASN A 216 9.87 -5.44 11.80
CA ASN A 216 10.45 -4.18 11.40
C ASN A 216 9.35 -3.13 11.22
N SER A 217 9.55 -1.94 11.73
CA SER A 217 8.72 -0.80 11.37
C SER A 217 8.88 -0.49 9.88
N ILE A 218 10.13 -0.42 9.42
CA ILE A 218 10.49 -0.26 8.01
C ILE A 218 11.50 -1.33 7.63
N TYR A 219 11.24 -2.04 6.53
CA TYR A 219 12.16 -3.00 5.94
C TYR A 219 12.46 -2.62 4.49
N VAL A 220 13.68 -2.16 4.25
CA VAL A 220 14.20 -1.94 2.90
C VAL A 220 14.98 -3.19 2.50
N SER A 221 14.46 -3.94 1.55
CA SER A 221 15.01 -5.23 1.12
C SER A 221 15.70 -5.12 -0.21
N ASP A 222 16.86 -5.70 -0.30
CA ASP A 222 17.61 -5.89 -1.53
C ASP A 222 17.83 -7.38 -1.81
N ASP A 223 16.93 -7.98 -2.55
CA ASP A 223 17.16 -9.29 -3.18
C ASP A 223 17.59 -9.07 -4.64
N ASN A 224 18.85 -8.70 -4.87
CA ASN A 224 19.49 -8.52 -6.18
C ASN A 224 19.16 -7.24 -6.97
N ASN A 225 18.45 -6.27 -6.42
CA ASN A 225 18.18 -5.00 -7.09
C ASN A 225 18.21 -3.86 -6.08
N VAL A 226 19.19 -3.01 -6.19
CA VAL A 226 19.48 -1.91 -5.27
C VAL A 226 18.31 -0.95 -5.19
N THR A 227 17.75 -0.78 -4.01
CA THR A 227 16.88 0.36 -3.70
C THR A 227 17.77 1.56 -3.47
N SER A 228 17.92 2.43 -4.45
CA SER A 228 18.76 3.62 -4.34
C SER A 228 17.93 4.84 -3.94
N GLY A 229 18.51 5.75 -3.18
CA GLY A 229 17.89 7.02 -2.85
C GLY A 229 16.73 6.93 -1.86
N PHE A 230 16.83 6.06 -0.86
CA PHE A 230 15.86 6.03 0.24
C PHE A 230 16.05 7.24 1.15
N ASN A 231 14.94 7.92 1.45
CA ASN A 231 14.92 9.09 2.31
C ASN A 231 13.88 8.92 3.41
N LEU A 232 14.30 8.98 4.68
CA LEU A 232 13.42 8.91 5.83
C LEU A 232 13.43 10.25 6.56
N ILE A 233 12.25 10.87 6.68
CA ILE A 233 12.04 12.14 7.37
C ILE A 233 11.09 11.90 8.53
N THR A 234 11.61 11.94 9.75
CA THR A 234 10.80 11.87 10.97
C THR A 234 10.45 13.28 11.42
N LYS A 235 9.19 13.54 11.71
CA LYS A 235 8.69 14.83 12.16
C LYS A 235 7.87 14.69 13.44
N GLY A 236 8.06 15.63 14.37
CA GLY A 236 7.26 15.72 15.57
C GLY A 236 7.22 14.41 16.37
N GLU A 237 6.02 13.86 16.58
CA GLU A 237 5.80 12.64 17.36
C GLU A 237 6.00 11.34 16.57
N GLY A 238 6.64 11.38 15.40
CA GLY A 238 6.90 10.21 14.58
C GLY A 238 7.52 9.07 15.36
N HIS A 239 6.88 7.91 15.39
CA HIS A 239 7.28 6.75 16.16
C HIS A 239 7.39 5.49 15.32
N TYR A 240 8.40 4.67 15.65
CA TYR A 240 8.66 3.38 15.03
C TYR A 240 8.66 2.30 16.12
N ASP A 241 7.76 1.34 16.03
CA ASP A 241 7.80 0.14 16.91
C ASP A 241 8.31 -1.04 16.09
N GLY A 242 9.50 -1.49 16.44
CA GLY A 242 10.29 -2.42 15.67
C GLY A 242 11.45 -1.74 14.96
N LYS A 243 12.35 -2.54 14.40
CA LYS A 243 13.58 -2.07 13.76
C LYS A 243 13.30 -1.30 12.46
N ILE A 244 14.17 -0.37 12.12
CA ILE A 244 14.35 0.12 10.77
C ILE A 244 15.49 -0.70 10.16
N LEU A 245 15.17 -1.68 9.32
CA LEU A 245 16.14 -2.59 8.74
C LEU A 245 16.44 -2.21 7.29
N LEU A 246 17.68 -1.84 7.04
CA LEU A 246 18.22 -1.60 5.71
C LEU A 246 19.06 -2.81 5.34
N SER A 247 18.58 -3.66 4.46
CA SER A 247 19.25 -4.90 4.06
C SER A 247 19.87 -4.74 2.68
N ASP A 248 21.17 -4.97 2.57
CA ASP A 248 21.89 -5.14 1.31
C ASP A 248 22.49 -6.55 1.26
N GLN A 249 22.04 -7.35 0.31
CA GLN A 249 22.54 -8.70 0.09
C GLN A 249 23.53 -8.78 -1.08
N ASN A 250 23.74 -7.69 -1.84
CA ASN A 250 24.59 -7.69 -3.03
C ASN A 250 25.71 -6.65 -3.00
N GLU A 251 26.90 -7.15 -2.82
CA GLU A 251 28.13 -6.38 -2.70
C GLU A 251 28.63 -5.66 -3.97
N THR A 252 27.97 -5.79 -5.12
CA THR A 252 28.66 -5.57 -6.38
C THR A 252 28.26 -4.35 -7.20
N THR A 253 27.16 -3.65 -6.90
CA THR A 253 26.69 -2.63 -7.84
C THR A 253 26.08 -1.41 -7.22
N GLY A 254 26.84 -0.55 -6.63
CA GLY A 254 26.38 0.82 -6.51
C GLY A 254 26.34 1.35 -5.08
N VAL A 255 26.63 2.62 -5.00
CA VAL A 255 26.55 3.42 -3.78
C VAL A 255 25.08 3.69 -3.51
N THR A 256 24.49 2.98 -2.56
CA THR A 256 23.15 3.29 -2.05
C THR A 256 23.29 4.35 -0.96
N PHE A 257 22.62 5.48 -1.14
CA PHE A 257 22.57 6.50 -0.09
C PHE A 257 21.23 6.40 0.63
N PHE A 258 21.31 6.32 1.95
CA PHE A 258 20.15 6.44 2.83
C PHE A 258 20.25 7.77 3.56
N ASP A 259 19.32 8.67 3.29
CA ASP A 259 19.29 9.98 3.91
C ASP A 259 18.26 9.98 5.04
N PHE A 260 18.71 10.27 6.25
CA PHE A 260 17.84 10.39 7.42
C PHE A 260 17.77 11.83 7.88
N THR A 261 16.54 12.31 8.07
CA THR A 261 16.26 13.54 8.82
C THR A 261 15.48 13.14 10.07
N LEU A 262 16.09 13.31 11.21
CA LEU A 262 15.48 13.01 12.51
C LEU A 262 15.08 14.33 13.17
N ASP A 263 13.78 14.54 13.38
CA ASP A 263 13.24 15.60 14.22
C ASP A 263 12.77 14.97 15.52
N CYS A 264 13.64 14.98 16.50
CA CYS A 264 13.39 14.38 17.80
C CYS A 264 12.92 15.45 18.79
N SER A 265 11.80 16.07 18.49
CA SER A 265 11.11 16.96 19.46
C SER A 265 10.63 16.19 20.70
N ILE A 266 10.62 14.85 20.64
CA ILE A 266 10.29 13.95 21.75
C ILE A 266 11.38 12.91 21.88
N SER A 267 11.94 12.79 23.10
CA SER A 267 12.98 11.81 23.46
C SER A 267 12.49 10.39 23.21
N ARG A 268 13.13 9.65 22.30
CA ARG A 268 12.84 8.23 22.03
C ARG A 268 14.10 7.54 21.52
N ASP A 269 14.39 6.39 22.11
CA ASP A 269 15.43 5.50 21.61
C ASP A 269 14.95 4.82 20.33
N GLN A 270 15.70 4.98 19.24
CA GLN A 270 15.43 4.34 17.95
C GLN A 270 16.62 3.47 17.56
N THR A 271 16.37 2.24 17.16
CA THR A 271 17.40 1.35 16.62
C THR A 271 17.30 1.31 15.10
N ILE A 272 18.38 1.71 14.44
CA ILE A 272 18.56 1.59 13.00
C ILE A 272 19.57 0.48 12.77
N GLU A 273 19.14 -0.63 12.19
CA GLU A 273 20.01 -1.75 11.84
C GLU A 273 20.45 -1.65 10.39
N ILE A 274 21.75 -1.48 10.17
CA ILE A 274 22.36 -1.33 8.85
C ILE A 274 23.17 -2.58 8.57
N HIS A 275 22.89 -3.26 7.46
CA HIS A 275 23.71 -4.35 6.96
C HIS A 275 24.85 -3.81 6.11
N GLU A 276 25.97 -4.54 6.07
CA GLU A 276 27.26 -4.15 5.49
C GLU A 276 27.19 -3.36 4.19
N LYS A 277 28.06 -2.33 4.07
CA LYS A 277 28.31 -1.52 2.88
C LYS A 277 27.24 -0.51 2.45
N GLN A 278 26.41 -0.08 3.35
CA GLN A 278 25.47 0.99 3.06
C GLN A 278 26.01 2.35 3.45
N ASN A 279 25.84 3.34 2.59
CA ASN A 279 26.16 4.71 2.92
C ASN A 279 24.95 5.37 3.56
N VAL A 280 25.01 5.56 4.87
CA VAL A 280 23.99 6.28 5.63
C VAL A 280 24.45 7.70 5.88
N ARG A 281 23.60 8.66 5.61
CA ARG A 281 23.83 10.06 5.89
C ARG A 281 22.70 10.62 6.74
N ILE A 282 23.05 11.14 7.92
CA ILE A 282 22.13 11.90 8.75
C ILE A 282 22.24 13.35 8.34
N ILE A 283 21.21 13.88 7.68
CA ILE A 283 21.23 15.24 7.12
C ILE A 283 20.91 16.27 8.19
N ASN A 284 20.00 15.96 9.09
CA ASN A 284 19.58 16.88 10.13
C ASN A 284 19.24 16.09 11.39
N ASN A 285 20.08 16.24 12.41
CA ASN A 285 19.87 15.61 13.70
C ASN A 285 19.46 16.69 14.71
N LEU A 286 18.16 16.78 14.95
CA LEU A 286 17.57 17.68 15.95
C LEU A 286 17.33 16.97 17.28
N CYS A 287 17.87 15.77 17.46
CA CYS A 287 17.54 14.87 18.56
C CYS A 287 18.15 15.24 19.92
N GLY A 288 18.91 16.30 20.02
CA GLY A 288 19.44 16.74 21.33
C GLY A 288 20.27 15.66 22.04
N ASN A 289 19.73 15.11 23.13
CA ASN A 289 20.38 14.05 23.92
C ASN A 289 19.86 12.64 23.60
N ASP A 290 19.03 12.49 22.59
CA ASP A 290 18.52 11.16 22.23
C ASP A 290 19.60 10.33 21.57
N THR A 291 19.71 9.09 21.99
CA THR A 291 20.64 8.13 21.42
C THR A 291 19.93 7.32 20.36
N TYR A 292 20.54 7.17 19.20
CA TYR A 292 20.21 6.12 18.27
C TYR A 292 21.46 5.25 18.09
N GLU A 293 21.22 3.95 18.05
CA GLU A 293 22.26 2.97 17.85
C GLU A 293 22.24 2.54 16.40
N ILE A 294 23.37 2.76 15.72
CA ILE A 294 23.61 2.22 14.39
C ILE A 294 24.40 0.94 14.59
N LEU A 295 23.82 -0.20 14.24
CA LEU A 295 24.46 -1.50 14.35
C LEU A 295 24.97 -1.94 12.97
N ASP A 296 26.20 -2.44 12.92
CA ASP A 296 26.70 -3.16 11.75
C ASP A 296 26.04 -4.55 11.63
N SER A 297 26.32 -5.29 10.55
CA SER A 297 25.78 -6.64 10.31
C SER A 297 26.12 -7.67 11.41
N ASN A 298 27.08 -7.34 12.28
CA ASN A 298 27.50 -8.18 13.41
C ASN A 298 26.88 -7.72 14.74
N LEU A 299 25.95 -6.76 14.71
CA LEU A 299 25.35 -6.13 15.89
C LEU A 299 26.37 -5.42 16.80
N ASN A 300 27.50 -5.04 16.26
CA ASN A 300 28.48 -4.22 16.99
C ASN A 300 28.22 -2.74 16.70
N PRO A 301 28.40 -1.86 17.70
CA PRO A 301 28.38 -0.43 17.45
C PRO A 301 29.44 -0.10 16.40
N ASP A 302 29.07 0.67 15.38
CA ASP A 302 30.03 1.13 14.38
C ASP A 302 31.03 2.07 15.04
N PRO A 303 32.32 1.69 15.12
CA PRO A 303 33.34 2.48 15.83
C PRO A 303 33.62 3.84 15.18
N ASP A 304 33.20 4.05 13.94
CA ASP A 304 33.44 5.29 13.19
C ASP A 304 32.32 6.32 13.32
N ASN A 305 31.19 5.95 13.95
CA ASN A 305 30.02 6.82 14.14
C ASN A 305 29.75 7.24 15.61
N SER A 306 30.71 7.10 16.51
CA SER A 306 30.59 7.56 17.91
C SER A 306 30.99 9.04 18.10
#